data_a27ef9b65c4aaed86808dbe4d5fe56e9
#
_entry.id   a27ef9b65c4aaed86808dbe4d5fe56e9
#
_cell.length_a   1.000
_cell.length_b   1.000
_cell.length_c   1.000
_cell.angle_alpha   90.00
_cell.angle_beta   90.00
_cell.angle_gamma   90.00
#
_symmetry.space_group_name_H-M   'P 1'
#
loop_
_entity.id
_entity.type
_entity.pdbx_description
1 polymer ?
#
loop_
_entity_poly.entity_id
_entity_poly.type
_entity_poly.pdbx_seq_one_letter_code
_entity_poly.pdbx_strand_id
1 'polypeptide(L)'
;MEHWSICSSLLLMVVTAQPAAERVVIVNGKRLSAAELERVERTYRVHILPADYWYDRMTGAWGIRGGPTRGFVLPNVDLGGQLAADASGGGTQVFINGRELHPDDVAGLQKCLPMPIQRGRYWVIADGTGGYEGGPPTFNLVALCRQAQGGGGAGGSWGTDKTRLGVTGITTTPDGDFGMSVDGKYLMRP
;
A
#
# COMPACT_ATOMS: atom_id res chain seq x y z
N MET A 1 3.11 -31.06 -74.70
CA MET A 1 4.06 -30.75 -73.59
C MET A 1 3.59 -29.45 -72.96
N GLU A 2 2.82 -29.56 -71.92
CA GLU A 2 2.19 -28.42 -71.24
C GLU A 2 2.95 -28.12 -69.97
N HIS A 3 3.56 -26.94 -69.86
CA HIS A 3 4.25 -26.44 -68.66
C HIS A 3 3.25 -25.78 -67.74
N TRP A 4 2.92 -26.41 -66.65
CA TRP A 4 2.16 -25.81 -65.56
C TRP A 4 3.11 -25.02 -64.68
N SER A 5 2.96 -23.69 -64.72
CA SER A 5 3.64 -22.75 -63.85
C SER A 5 2.85 -22.59 -62.56
N ILE A 6 3.38 -23.13 -61.46
CA ILE A 6 2.80 -22.99 -60.11
C ILE A 6 3.27 -21.64 -59.56
N CYS A 7 2.37 -20.66 -59.56
CA CYS A 7 2.60 -19.37 -58.91
C CYS A 7 2.35 -19.52 -57.41
N SER A 8 3.43 -19.68 -56.63
CA SER A 8 3.35 -19.80 -55.14
C SER A 8 3.21 -18.40 -54.56
N SER A 9 1.96 -17.99 -54.23
CA SER A 9 1.70 -16.75 -53.52
C SER A 9 2.07 -16.91 -52.05
N LEU A 10 3.20 -16.34 -51.65
CA LEU A 10 3.60 -16.22 -50.25
C LEU A 10 2.68 -15.18 -49.56
N LEU A 11 1.72 -15.65 -48.79
CA LEU A 11 0.88 -14.80 -47.96
C LEU A 11 1.68 -14.36 -46.73
N LEU A 12 2.20 -13.16 -46.71
CA LEU A 12 2.87 -12.56 -45.57
C LEU A 12 1.82 -12.24 -44.50
N MET A 13 1.70 -13.07 -43.47
CA MET A 13 0.88 -12.74 -42.31
C MET A 13 1.60 -11.67 -41.47
N VAL A 14 1.13 -10.43 -41.60
CA VAL A 14 1.51 -9.34 -40.68
C VAL A 14 0.83 -9.59 -39.35
N VAL A 15 1.58 -10.13 -38.40
CA VAL A 15 1.14 -10.21 -36.99
C VAL A 15 1.21 -8.79 -36.43
N THR A 16 0.09 -8.10 -36.39
CA THR A 16 -0.04 -6.84 -35.67
C THR A 16 -0.02 -7.17 -34.17
N ALA A 17 1.09 -6.84 -33.50
CA ALA A 17 1.15 -6.90 -32.04
C ALA A 17 0.08 -5.95 -31.48
N GLN A 18 -0.95 -6.49 -30.84
CA GLN A 18 -1.88 -5.67 -30.08
C GLN A 18 -1.12 -4.94 -28.97
N PRO A 19 -1.29 -3.62 -28.81
CA PRO A 19 -0.69 -2.92 -27.70
C PRO A 19 -1.19 -3.56 -26.40
N ALA A 20 -0.28 -3.95 -25.52
CA ALA A 20 -0.61 -4.43 -24.19
C ALA A 20 -1.46 -3.36 -23.52
N ALA A 21 -2.59 -3.74 -22.92
CA ALA A 21 -3.48 -2.82 -22.22
C ALA A 21 -2.64 -1.98 -21.23
N GLU A 22 -2.70 -0.66 -21.40
CA GLU A 22 -1.90 0.26 -20.59
C GLU A 22 -2.28 0.12 -19.12
N ARG A 23 -1.33 -0.30 -18.29
CA ARG A 23 -1.52 -0.45 -16.85
C ARG A 23 -1.64 0.92 -16.18
N VAL A 24 -2.82 1.24 -15.65
CA VAL A 24 -3.10 2.53 -14.99
C VAL A 24 -2.94 2.37 -13.49
N VAL A 25 -1.94 3.04 -12.92
CA VAL A 25 -1.70 3.15 -11.48
C VAL A 25 -1.80 4.62 -11.09
N ILE A 26 -2.68 4.90 -10.14
CA ILE A 26 -2.86 6.25 -9.58
C ILE A 26 -2.45 6.18 -8.12
N VAL A 27 -1.70 7.18 -7.64
CA VAL A 27 -1.33 7.30 -6.22
C VAL A 27 -1.62 8.72 -5.76
N ASN A 28 -2.46 8.86 -4.75
CA ASN A 28 -2.91 10.17 -4.25
C ASN A 28 -3.38 11.09 -5.39
N GLY A 29 -4.22 10.56 -6.30
CA GLY A 29 -4.78 11.30 -7.41
C GLY A 29 -3.82 11.61 -8.56
N LYS A 30 -2.53 11.25 -8.48
CA LYS A 30 -1.57 11.39 -9.57
C LYS A 30 -1.36 10.06 -10.27
N ARG A 31 -1.62 10.02 -11.58
CA ARG A 31 -1.28 8.88 -12.43
C ARG A 31 0.24 8.76 -12.55
N LEU A 32 0.77 7.59 -12.29
CA LEU A 32 2.18 7.30 -12.49
C LEU A 32 2.46 7.04 -13.97
N SER A 33 3.54 7.62 -14.47
CA SER A 33 4.06 7.27 -15.79
C SER A 33 4.67 5.86 -15.77
N ALA A 34 4.80 5.24 -16.94
CA ALA A 34 5.44 3.93 -17.06
C ALA A 34 6.86 3.93 -16.46
N ALA A 35 7.62 5.01 -16.67
CA ALA A 35 8.98 5.16 -16.15
C ALA A 35 9.02 5.31 -14.61
N GLU A 36 8.09 6.09 -14.02
CA GLU A 36 7.97 6.19 -12.56
C GLU A 36 7.61 4.84 -11.94
N LEU A 37 6.64 4.15 -12.54
CA LEU A 37 6.19 2.84 -12.09
C LEU A 37 7.32 1.81 -12.16
N GLU A 38 8.02 1.71 -13.28
CA GLU A 38 9.16 0.81 -13.45
C GLU A 38 10.29 1.12 -12.45
N ARG A 39 10.59 2.40 -12.21
CA ARG A 39 11.58 2.82 -11.23
C ARG A 39 11.21 2.34 -9.83
N VAL A 40 9.96 2.54 -9.41
CA VAL A 40 9.46 2.11 -8.09
C VAL A 40 9.51 0.61 -7.97
N GLU A 41 8.97 -0.12 -8.95
CA GLU A 41 8.94 -1.58 -8.95
C GLU A 41 10.36 -2.19 -8.89
N ARG A 42 11.31 -1.62 -9.64
CA ARG A 42 12.70 -2.07 -9.63
C ARG A 42 13.41 -1.75 -8.31
N THR A 43 13.19 -0.53 -7.77
CA THR A 43 13.84 -0.09 -6.53
C THR A 43 13.37 -0.90 -5.34
N TYR A 44 12.07 -1.16 -5.27
CA TYR A 44 11.45 -1.83 -4.12
C TYR A 44 11.15 -3.31 -4.37
N ARG A 45 11.50 -3.82 -5.57
CA ARG A 45 11.25 -5.22 -6.01
C ARG A 45 9.79 -5.64 -5.83
N VAL A 46 8.87 -4.73 -6.14
CA VAL A 46 7.42 -4.93 -6.04
C VAL A 46 6.78 -4.88 -7.41
N HIS A 47 5.63 -5.53 -7.57
CA HIS A 47 4.77 -5.35 -8.71
C HIS A 47 3.49 -4.65 -8.26
N ILE A 48 3.22 -3.44 -8.82
CA ILE A 48 2.08 -2.63 -8.44
C ILE A 48 0.94 -2.90 -9.42
N LEU A 49 -0.16 -3.45 -8.92
CA LEU A 49 -1.35 -3.74 -9.73
C LEU A 49 -2.07 -2.44 -10.14
N PRO A 50 -2.79 -2.45 -11.29
CA PRO A 50 -3.61 -1.32 -11.70
C PRO A 50 -4.69 -1.01 -10.66
N ALA A 51 -4.65 0.17 -10.05
CA ALA A 51 -5.67 0.67 -9.14
C ALA A 51 -5.45 2.15 -8.81
N ASP A 52 -6.41 2.75 -8.10
CA ASP A 52 -6.28 4.05 -7.47
C ASP A 52 -5.94 3.84 -5.98
N TYR A 53 -4.73 4.26 -5.62
CA TYR A 53 -4.16 4.07 -4.28
C TYR A 53 -4.08 5.40 -3.54
N TRP A 54 -4.19 5.32 -2.24
CA TRP A 54 -3.69 6.35 -1.34
C TRP A 54 -2.43 5.84 -0.62
N TYR A 55 -1.53 6.77 -0.33
CA TYR A 55 -0.27 6.51 0.35
C TYR A 55 0.06 7.67 1.29
N ASP A 56 0.32 7.34 2.54
CA ASP A 56 0.78 8.26 3.58
C ASP A 56 2.31 8.20 3.71
N ARG A 57 2.98 9.24 3.28
CA ARG A 57 4.45 9.32 3.31
C ARG A 57 5.04 9.28 4.72
N MET A 58 4.32 9.74 5.74
CA MET A 58 4.87 9.81 7.10
C MET A 58 4.92 8.44 7.76
N THR A 59 3.90 7.62 7.54
CA THR A 59 3.83 6.28 8.13
C THR A 59 4.26 5.17 7.18
N GLY A 60 4.16 5.38 5.88
CA GLY A 60 4.24 4.33 4.87
C GLY A 60 2.92 3.58 4.67
N ALA A 61 1.85 3.95 5.37
CA ALA A 61 0.54 3.32 5.19
C ALA A 61 0.00 3.53 3.79
N TRP A 62 -0.66 2.52 3.24
CA TRP A 62 -1.30 2.58 1.93
C TRP A 62 -2.61 1.80 1.90
N GLY A 63 -3.46 2.11 0.94
CA GLY A 63 -4.70 1.39 0.68
C GLY A 63 -5.28 1.76 -0.70
N ILE A 64 -6.42 1.15 -1.02
CA ILE A 64 -7.21 1.51 -2.20
C ILE A 64 -8.06 2.73 -1.85
N ARG A 65 -8.20 3.66 -2.79
CA ARG A 65 -9.03 4.86 -2.60
C ARG A 65 -10.44 4.49 -2.11
N GLY A 66 -10.89 5.19 -1.07
CA GLY A 66 -12.19 4.94 -0.43
C GLY A 66 -12.21 3.75 0.55
N GLY A 67 -11.08 3.07 0.76
CA GLY A 67 -10.99 1.91 1.65
C GLY A 67 -9.98 2.05 2.78
N PRO A 68 -9.96 1.07 3.69
CA PRO A 68 -9.06 1.06 4.84
C PRO A 68 -7.61 0.84 4.45
N THR A 69 -6.73 0.98 5.44
CA THR A 69 -5.32 0.63 5.34
C THR A 69 -5.17 -0.85 4.97
N ARG A 70 -4.42 -1.10 3.90
CA ARG A 70 -4.12 -2.45 3.40
C ARG A 70 -2.74 -2.95 3.82
N GLY A 71 -1.85 -2.03 4.19
CA GLY A 71 -0.51 -2.38 4.62
C GLY A 71 0.38 -1.16 4.76
N PHE A 72 1.67 -1.46 4.94
CA PHE A 72 2.71 -0.45 5.07
C PHE A 72 3.84 -0.77 4.09
N VAL A 73 4.38 0.28 3.49
CA VAL A 73 5.61 0.25 2.68
C VAL A 73 6.61 1.22 3.31
N LEU A 74 7.77 1.39 2.68
CA LEU A 74 8.75 2.36 3.17
C LEU A 74 8.13 3.76 3.28
N PRO A 75 8.35 4.47 4.38
CA PRO A 75 7.95 5.87 4.50
C PRO A 75 8.84 6.76 3.63
N ASN A 76 8.40 8.00 3.42
CA ASN A 76 9.12 9.04 2.67
C ASN A 76 9.44 8.71 1.21
N VAL A 77 8.74 7.74 0.61
CA VAL A 77 8.85 7.51 -0.83
C VAL A 77 8.22 8.68 -1.57
N ASP A 78 8.95 9.25 -2.53
CA ASP A 78 8.41 10.29 -3.40
C ASP A 78 7.56 9.67 -4.50
N LEU A 79 6.30 9.42 -4.17
CA LEU A 79 5.36 8.68 -5.00
C LEU A 79 3.99 9.35 -4.99
N GLY A 80 3.46 9.60 -6.17
CA GLY A 80 2.11 10.11 -6.33
C GLY A 80 1.95 11.61 -6.07
N GLY A 81 0.73 12.00 -5.69
CA GLY A 81 0.33 13.37 -5.37
C GLY A 81 0.22 13.63 -3.86
N GLN A 82 -0.47 14.71 -3.52
CA GLN A 82 -0.79 15.01 -2.12
C GLN A 82 -1.88 14.07 -1.61
N LEU A 83 -1.72 13.57 -0.38
CA LEU A 83 -2.72 12.72 0.26
C LEU A 83 -3.99 13.55 0.56
N ALA A 84 -5.11 13.12 0.00
CA ALA A 84 -6.39 13.78 0.21
C ALA A 84 -7.01 13.38 1.57
N ALA A 85 -7.75 14.29 2.18
CA ALA A 85 -8.39 14.03 3.46
C ALA A 85 -9.41 12.87 3.37
N ASP A 86 -10.11 12.76 2.27
CA ASP A 86 -11.14 11.74 1.99
C ASP A 86 -10.57 10.46 1.35
N ALA A 87 -9.25 10.31 1.27
CA ALA A 87 -8.60 9.24 0.52
C ALA A 87 -9.04 7.82 0.92
N SER A 88 -9.42 7.60 2.18
CA SER A 88 -9.91 6.32 2.69
C SER A 88 -11.41 6.27 2.98
N GLY A 89 -12.18 7.18 2.41
CA GLY A 89 -13.64 7.21 2.58
C GLY A 89 -14.12 7.95 3.82
N GLY A 90 -13.35 8.01 4.88
CA GLY A 90 -13.61 8.85 6.05
C GLY A 90 -14.88 8.55 6.84
N GLY A 91 -15.50 9.62 7.39
CA GLY A 91 -16.73 9.56 8.17
C GLY A 91 -16.55 9.34 9.67
N THR A 92 -15.30 9.26 10.14
CA THR A 92 -14.96 8.96 11.54
C THR A 92 -14.62 10.21 12.37
N GLN A 93 -14.27 11.31 11.69
CA GLN A 93 -13.72 12.54 12.29
C GLN A 93 -12.39 12.32 13.04
N VAL A 94 -11.70 11.22 12.74
CA VAL A 94 -10.36 10.91 13.23
C VAL A 94 -9.39 11.01 12.06
N PHE A 95 -8.45 11.94 12.13
CA PHE A 95 -7.50 12.22 11.06
C PHE A 95 -6.09 11.83 11.49
N ILE A 96 -5.36 11.13 10.64
CA ILE A 96 -3.92 10.89 10.79
C ILE A 96 -3.22 11.44 9.55
N ASN A 97 -2.23 12.32 9.77
CA ASN A 97 -1.43 12.96 8.70
C ASN A 97 -2.30 13.62 7.63
N GLY A 98 -3.44 14.20 8.04
CA GLY A 98 -4.37 14.88 7.16
C GLY A 98 -5.42 13.98 6.51
N ARG A 99 -5.27 12.65 6.52
CA ARG A 99 -6.24 11.68 6.00
C ARG A 99 -7.25 11.28 7.09
N GLU A 100 -8.54 11.38 6.81
CA GLU A 100 -9.59 10.85 7.66
C GLU A 100 -9.59 9.31 7.60
N LEU A 101 -9.54 8.67 8.75
CA LEU A 101 -9.47 7.21 8.84
C LEU A 101 -10.76 6.55 8.41
N HIS A 102 -10.64 5.41 7.75
CA HIS A 102 -11.76 4.50 7.52
C HIS A 102 -12.30 3.94 8.85
N PRO A 103 -13.60 3.65 8.99
CA PRO A 103 -14.14 3.03 10.21
C PRO A 103 -13.41 1.76 10.65
N ASP A 104 -12.98 0.91 9.71
CA ASP A 104 -12.22 -0.31 10.00
C ASP A 104 -10.83 0.00 10.57
N ASP A 105 -10.18 1.09 10.11
CA ASP A 105 -8.90 1.54 10.68
C ASP A 105 -9.08 1.97 12.14
N VAL A 106 -10.14 2.75 12.44
CA VAL A 106 -10.47 3.17 13.79
C VAL A 106 -10.80 1.97 14.68
N ALA A 107 -11.61 1.03 14.17
CA ALA A 107 -11.94 -0.20 14.91
C ALA A 107 -10.70 -1.07 15.16
N GLY A 108 -9.76 -1.09 14.21
CA GLY A 108 -8.48 -1.76 14.36
C GLY A 108 -7.62 -1.14 15.46
N LEU A 109 -7.42 0.18 15.39
CA LEU A 109 -6.62 0.93 16.36
C LEU A 109 -7.23 0.87 17.76
N GLN A 110 -8.58 0.88 17.89
CA GLN A 110 -9.27 0.79 19.17
C GLN A 110 -8.92 -0.47 19.96
N LYS A 111 -8.56 -1.56 19.27
CA LYS A 111 -8.13 -2.81 19.94
C LYS A 111 -6.79 -2.67 20.67
N CYS A 112 -5.99 -1.68 20.29
CA CYS A 112 -4.69 -1.38 20.90
C CYS A 112 -4.79 -0.35 22.02
N LEU A 113 -5.91 0.35 22.12
CA LEU A 113 -6.03 1.50 23.03
C LEU A 113 -6.97 1.19 24.18
N PRO A 114 -6.56 1.52 25.43
CA PRO A 114 -7.39 1.28 26.63
C PRO A 114 -8.58 2.25 26.74
N MET A 115 -8.55 3.35 25.98
CA MET A 115 -9.58 4.39 25.99
C MET A 115 -10.13 4.59 24.56
N PRO A 116 -11.39 5.06 24.43
CA PRO A 116 -11.95 5.40 23.13
C PRO A 116 -11.09 6.43 22.38
N ILE A 117 -10.89 6.20 21.09
CA ILE A 117 -10.20 7.15 20.21
C ILE A 117 -11.03 8.42 20.14
N GLN A 118 -10.43 9.53 20.55
CA GLN A 118 -11.07 10.84 20.46
C GLN A 118 -11.07 11.32 19.01
N ARG A 119 -12.16 11.95 18.60
CA ARG A 119 -12.22 12.67 17.34
C ARG A 119 -11.20 13.79 17.36
N GLY A 120 -10.51 13.99 16.23
CA GLY A 120 -9.46 15.00 16.18
C GLY A 120 -8.46 14.74 15.06
N ARG A 121 -7.46 15.58 15.04
CA ARG A 121 -6.38 15.55 14.05
C ARG A 121 -5.08 15.19 14.74
N TYR A 122 -4.43 14.17 14.21
CA TYR A 122 -3.21 13.61 14.77
C TYR A 122 -2.12 13.55 13.70
N TRP A 123 -0.89 13.57 14.12
CA TRP A 123 0.24 13.17 13.30
C TRP A 123 0.84 11.88 13.86
N VAL A 124 1.32 11.03 12.97
CA VAL A 124 2.00 9.77 13.30
C VAL A 124 3.13 9.57 12.31
N ILE A 125 4.28 9.11 12.76
CA ILE A 125 5.41 8.71 11.92
C ILE A 125 5.59 7.19 11.90
N ALA A 126 6.51 6.71 11.08
CA ALA A 126 6.66 5.28 10.77
C ALA A 126 6.97 4.37 11.97
N ASP A 127 7.61 4.89 13.02
CA ASP A 127 7.89 4.13 14.26
C ASP A 127 6.70 4.08 15.23
N GLY A 128 5.56 4.69 14.84
CA GLY A 128 4.35 4.77 15.63
C GLY A 128 4.29 5.95 16.61
N THR A 129 5.37 6.75 16.71
CA THR A 129 5.35 7.99 17.49
C THR A 129 4.35 8.96 16.90
N GLY A 130 3.53 9.58 17.74
CA GLY A 130 2.50 10.51 17.32
C GLY A 130 2.03 11.45 18.40
N GLY A 131 1.18 12.40 17.99
CA GLY A 131 0.58 13.42 18.85
C GLY A 131 -0.55 14.14 18.15
N TYR A 132 -1.10 15.14 18.79
CA TYR A 132 -2.07 16.04 18.16
C TYR A 132 -1.40 16.89 17.08
N GLU A 133 -2.11 17.19 15.99
CA GLU A 133 -1.60 18.01 14.90
C GLU A 133 -1.10 19.37 15.45
N GLY A 134 0.14 19.73 15.12
CA GLY A 134 0.80 20.94 15.63
C GLY A 134 1.34 20.86 17.06
N GLY A 135 1.15 19.73 17.75
CA GLY A 135 1.65 19.50 19.12
C GLY A 135 2.87 18.59 19.21
N PRO A 136 3.43 18.42 20.41
CA PRO A 136 4.52 17.49 20.66
C PRO A 136 4.04 16.03 20.58
N PRO A 137 4.98 15.04 20.55
CA PRO A 137 4.65 13.63 20.65
C PRO A 137 4.03 13.34 22.03
N THR A 138 2.91 12.62 22.03
CA THR A 138 2.16 12.27 23.26
C THR A 138 1.92 10.77 23.41
N PHE A 139 2.11 9.98 22.33
CA PHE A 139 1.92 8.54 22.36
C PHE A 139 2.85 7.83 21.37
N ASN A 140 2.92 6.50 21.51
CA ASN A 140 3.50 5.63 20.48
C ASN A 140 2.54 4.45 20.25
N LEU A 141 1.92 4.40 19.08
CA LEU A 141 0.93 3.38 18.71
C LEU A 141 1.50 1.97 18.72
N VAL A 142 2.77 1.81 18.32
CA VAL A 142 3.44 0.50 18.33
C VAL A 142 3.55 -0.02 19.74
N ALA A 143 4.00 0.83 20.66
CA ALA A 143 4.13 0.46 22.07
C ALA A 143 2.77 0.12 22.69
N LEU A 144 1.74 0.92 22.42
CA LEU A 144 0.38 0.68 22.91
C LEU A 144 -0.19 -0.65 22.39
N CYS A 145 -0.04 -0.92 21.09
CA CYS A 145 -0.51 -2.18 20.50
C CYS A 145 0.24 -3.41 21.09
N ARG A 146 1.55 -3.29 21.35
CA ARG A 146 2.31 -4.37 21.99
C ARG A 146 1.83 -4.64 23.42
N GLN A 147 1.55 -3.59 24.20
CA GLN A 147 1.02 -3.73 25.55
C GLN A 147 -0.35 -4.41 25.57
N ALA A 148 -1.25 -4.02 24.67
CA ALA A 148 -2.58 -4.59 24.55
C ALA A 148 -2.57 -6.09 24.19
N GLN A 149 -1.54 -6.53 23.47
CA GLN A 149 -1.37 -7.94 23.04
C GLN A 149 -0.65 -8.82 24.08
N GLY A 150 -0.41 -8.32 25.30
CA GLY A 150 0.12 -9.13 26.40
C GLY A 150 1.65 -9.28 26.43
N GLY A 151 2.41 -8.35 25.85
CA GLY A 151 3.85 -8.19 26.13
C GLY A 151 4.78 -9.35 25.79
N GLY A 152 4.36 -10.31 25.00
CA GLY A 152 5.16 -11.48 24.64
C GLY A 152 5.75 -11.41 23.24
N GLY A 153 7.04 -11.08 23.12
CA GLY A 153 7.80 -11.29 21.89
C GLY A 153 8.55 -10.08 21.38
N ALA A 154 9.87 -10.10 21.52
CA ALA A 154 10.77 -9.14 20.89
C ALA A 154 10.63 -9.20 19.36
N GLY A 155 10.50 -8.04 18.71
CA GLY A 155 10.74 -7.91 17.27
C GLY A 155 9.50 -7.95 16.38
N GLY A 156 8.42 -7.21 16.69
CA GLY A 156 7.32 -7.00 15.76
C GLY A 156 7.43 -5.64 15.08
N SER A 157 7.90 -5.59 13.84
CA SER A 157 7.59 -4.49 12.93
C SER A 157 6.07 -4.41 12.75
N TRP A 158 5.52 -3.22 12.55
CA TRP A 158 4.14 -3.05 12.12
C TRP A 158 3.89 -3.99 10.93
N GLY A 159 3.05 -5.02 11.11
CA GLY A 159 2.62 -5.88 10.02
C GLY A 159 3.14 -7.31 9.98
N THR A 160 3.88 -7.81 10.97
CA THR A 160 4.42 -9.18 10.93
C THR A 160 3.61 -10.22 11.71
N ASP A 161 2.48 -9.86 12.33
CA ASP A 161 1.68 -10.87 13.02
C ASP A 161 0.37 -11.15 12.29
N LYS A 162 0.11 -12.43 12.08
CA LYS A 162 -1.09 -13.02 11.43
C LYS A 162 -2.38 -12.78 12.23
N THR A 163 -2.42 -11.84 13.13
CA THR A 163 -3.53 -11.59 14.02
C THR A 163 -4.50 -10.55 13.45
N ARG A 164 -5.57 -11.06 12.84
CA ARG A 164 -6.96 -10.56 12.85
C ARG A 164 -7.28 -9.11 12.45
N LEU A 165 -6.34 -8.29 12.00
CA LEU A 165 -6.68 -6.94 11.53
C LEU A 165 -6.93 -6.85 10.02
N GLY A 166 -6.84 -7.97 9.28
CA GLY A 166 -6.96 -7.95 7.83
C GLY A 166 -5.86 -7.12 7.13
N VAL A 167 -4.92 -6.61 7.89
CA VAL A 167 -3.76 -5.88 7.38
C VAL A 167 -2.71 -6.93 7.05
N THR A 168 -2.58 -7.22 5.78
CA THR A 168 -1.53 -8.12 5.31
C THR A 168 -0.20 -7.37 5.41
N GLY A 169 0.62 -7.78 6.38
CA GLY A 169 1.85 -7.10 6.71
C GLY A 169 2.94 -7.31 5.66
N ILE A 170 3.92 -6.43 5.69
CA ILE A 170 5.22 -6.68 5.08
C ILE A 170 5.88 -7.79 5.90
N THR A 171 6.06 -8.95 5.32
CA THR A 171 6.87 -10.00 5.91
C THR A 171 8.30 -9.87 5.39
N THR A 172 9.26 -9.70 6.29
CA THR A 172 10.65 -9.99 5.98
C THR A 172 10.84 -11.50 6.08
N THR A 173 11.28 -12.12 4.99
CA THR A 173 11.76 -13.51 5.03
C THR A 173 13.07 -13.56 5.84
N PRO A 174 13.46 -14.73 6.38
CA PRO A 174 14.75 -14.92 7.04
C PRO A 174 15.94 -14.46 6.20
N ASP A 175 15.78 -14.39 4.89
CA ASP A 175 16.80 -13.97 3.91
C ASP A 175 16.79 -12.46 3.60
N GLY A 176 15.96 -11.66 4.31
CA GLY A 176 15.95 -10.20 4.19
C GLY A 176 15.11 -9.64 3.04
N ASP A 177 14.35 -10.45 2.32
CA ASP A 177 13.44 -10.02 1.25
C ASP A 177 12.12 -9.48 1.83
N PHE A 178 11.67 -8.34 1.28
CA PHE A 178 10.37 -7.74 1.62
C PHE A 178 9.27 -8.32 0.74
N GLY A 179 8.27 -8.94 1.36
CA GLY A 179 7.08 -9.45 0.66
C GLY A 179 5.84 -8.64 1.00
N MET A 180 5.09 -8.22 -0.02
CA MET A 180 3.71 -7.77 0.17
C MET A 180 2.75 -8.92 -0.10
N SER A 181 1.82 -9.20 0.82
CA SER A 181 0.72 -10.11 0.54
C SER A 181 -0.61 -9.39 0.70
N VAL A 182 -1.53 -9.62 -0.23
CA VAL A 182 -2.93 -9.21 -0.14
C VAL A 182 -3.75 -10.49 -0.18
N ASP A 183 -4.64 -10.67 0.79
CA ASP A 183 -5.51 -11.85 0.92
C ASP A 183 -4.74 -13.19 0.92
N GLY A 184 -3.56 -13.22 1.57
CA GLY A 184 -2.74 -14.44 1.68
C GLY A 184 -2.02 -14.84 0.40
N LYS A 185 -2.09 -14.05 -0.67
CA LYS A 185 -1.30 -14.26 -1.89
C LYS A 185 -0.10 -13.32 -1.88
N TYR A 186 1.08 -13.90 -1.93
CA TYR A 186 2.32 -13.12 -2.09
C TYR A 186 2.31 -12.43 -3.45
N LEU A 187 2.41 -11.11 -3.44
CA LEU A 187 2.53 -10.29 -4.65
C LEU A 187 3.98 -10.18 -5.15
N MET A 188 4.90 -10.85 -4.46
CA MET A 188 6.31 -10.92 -4.85
C MET A 188 6.83 -12.33 -4.73
N ARG A 189 7.45 -12.79 -5.79
CA ARG A 189 8.46 -13.85 -5.79
C ARG A 189 9.76 -13.27 -6.33
N PRO A 190 10.90 -13.75 -5.80
CA PRO A 190 12.21 -13.38 -6.34
C PRO A 190 12.34 -13.79 -7.81
#